data_634f8a41c4050d43e58583f8be43027c
#
_entry.id   634f8a41c4050d43e58583f8be43027c
#
_cell.length_a   1.000
_cell.length_b   1.000
_cell.length_c   1.000
_cell.angle_alpha   90.00
_cell.angle_beta   90.00
_cell.angle_gamma   90.00
#
_symmetry.space_group_name_H-M   'P 1'
#
loop_
_entity.id
_entity.type
_entity.pdbx_description
1 polymer ?
#
loop_
_entity_poly.entity_id
_entity_poly.type
_entity_poly.pdbx_seq_one_letter_code
_entity_poly.pdbx_strand_id
1 'polypeptide(L)'
;MKMRPLRLLELLKNDISEDYKMNKVRRAKKSDIQRILELLVQVDMVHHNGRPDIFKGPATKYNEQELEVIIDGDTTPVFVCENEDGNIMGHAFCVHKQVLDDSVLTDIKTLYIDDICVDEAFRNQSVGKALYQHVIEYAKDEGFYNVTLNVWSCNPGAIKFYEAMGLKPQKIGMEQIL
;
A
#
# COMPACT_ATOMS: atom_id res chain seq x y z
N MET A 1 12.06 -41.26 -8.71
CA MET A 1 13.20 -40.36 -8.98
C MET A 1 12.93 -39.04 -8.21
N LYS A 2 13.57 -38.87 -7.04
CA LYS A 2 13.33 -37.64 -6.18
C LYS A 2 14.14 -36.48 -6.77
N MET A 3 13.45 -35.41 -7.17
CA MET A 3 14.12 -34.18 -7.60
C MET A 3 14.98 -33.60 -6.48
N ARG A 4 16.21 -33.17 -6.81
CA ARG A 4 17.12 -32.56 -5.84
C ARG A 4 16.56 -31.21 -5.35
N PRO A 5 16.63 -30.90 -4.04
CA PRO A 5 16.05 -29.69 -3.47
C PRO A 5 16.58 -28.38 -4.07
N LEU A 6 17.82 -28.37 -4.59
CA LEU A 6 18.40 -27.20 -5.27
C LEU A 6 17.65 -26.78 -6.54
N ARG A 7 17.10 -27.71 -7.31
CA ARG A 7 16.39 -27.41 -8.56
C ARG A 7 14.99 -26.82 -8.30
N LEU A 8 14.38 -27.20 -7.17
CA LEU A 8 13.10 -26.61 -6.73
C LEU A 8 13.28 -25.16 -6.25
N LEU A 9 14.41 -24.85 -5.56
CA LEU A 9 14.75 -23.48 -5.16
C LEU A 9 15.08 -22.56 -6.34
N GLU A 10 15.71 -23.09 -7.39
CA GLU A 10 15.99 -22.34 -8.62
C GLU A 10 14.71 -22.05 -9.42
N LEU A 11 13.79 -23.03 -9.52
CA LEU A 11 12.49 -22.83 -10.16
C LEU A 11 11.64 -21.81 -9.40
N LEU A 12 11.60 -21.87 -8.07
CA LEU A 12 10.90 -20.87 -7.25
C LEU A 12 11.53 -19.47 -7.33
N LYS A 13 12.85 -19.37 -7.47
CA LYS A 13 13.54 -18.08 -7.70
C LYS A 13 13.25 -17.51 -9.09
N ASN A 14 13.13 -18.37 -10.11
CA ASN A 14 12.82 -17.95 -11.47
C ASN A 14 11.36 -17.50 -11.59
N ASP A 15 10.39 -18.21 -11.00
CA ASP A 15 8.98 -17.79 -10.95
C ASP A 15 8.82 -16.45 -10.22
N ILE A 16 9.54 -16.26 -9.09
CA ILE A 16 9.55 -14.96 -8.38
C ILE A 16 10.18 -13.86 -9.23
N SER A 17 11.18 -14.18 -10.07
CA SER A 17 11.88 -13.17 -10.90
C SER A 17 11.10 -12.77 -12.15
N GLU A 18 10.25 -13.63 -12.71
CA GLU A 18 9.44 -13.32 -13.89
C GLU A 18 8.22 -12.47 -13.53
N ASP A 19 7.50 -12.79 -12.44
CA ASP A 19 6.43 -11.94 -11.90
C ASP A 19 6.93 -10.54 -11.47
N TYR A 20 8.20 -10.45 -11.03
CA TYR A 20 8.84 -9.19 -10.63
C TYR A 20 9.24 -8.30 -11.82
N LYS A 21 9.44 -8.88 -13.00
CA LYS A 21 9.79 -8.11 -14.22
C LYS A 21 8.60 -7.39 -14.84
N MET A 22 7.36 -7.83 -14.54
CA MET A 22 6.15 -7.27 -15.15
C MET A 22 5.56 -6.08 -14.38
N ASN A 23 5.90 -5.90 -13.09
CA ASN A 23 5.30 -4.90 -12.21
C ASN A 23 6.36 -3.88 -11.76
N LYS A 24 6.49 -2.77 -12.47
CA LYS A 24 7.44 -1.71 -12.12
C LYS A 24 6.82 -0.73 -11.12
N VAL A 25 7.40 -0.65 -9.92
CA VAL A 25 7.00 0.34 -8.92
C VAL A 25 7.94 1.54 -8.95
N ARG A 26 7.39 2.73 -8.93
CA ARG A 26 8.12 4.00 -8.93
C ARG A 26 7.38 5.07 -8.14
N ARG A 27 8.07 6.17 -7.84
CA ARG A 27 7.44 7.38 -7.31
C ARG A 27 6.39 7.90 -8.30
N ALA A 28 5.24 8.34 -7.76
CA ALA A 28 4.19 8.97 -8.56
C ALA A 28 4.66 10.31 -9.13
N LYS A 29 4.08 10.69 -10.27
CA LYS A 29 4.28 11.97 -10.96
C LYS A 29 2.94 12.67 -11.12
N LYS A 30 2.95 13.97 -11.37
CA LYS A 30 1.72 14.74 -11.63
C LYS A 30 0.89 14.18 -12.79
N SER A 31 1.54 13.59 -13.80
CA SER A 31 0.84 12.92 -14.90
C SER A 31 0.01 11.70 -14.49
N ASP A 32 0.25 11.15 -13.29
CA ASP A 32 -0.47 9.98 -12.78
C ASP A 32 -1.75 10.35 -12.01
N ILE A 33 -1.95 11.64 -11.71
CA ILE A 33 -3.01 12.14 -10.81
C ILE A 33 -4.39 11.66 -11.23
N GLN A 34 -4.75 11.78 -12.50
CA GLN A 34 -6.09 11.39 -12.97
C GLN A 34 -6.35 9.90 -12.70
N ARG A 35 -5.35 9.07 -12.97
CA ARG A 35 -5.47 7.64 -12.70
C ARG A 35 -5.50 7.30 -11.21
N ILE A 36 -4.74 8.03 -10.39
CA ILE A 36 -4.79 7.89 -8.93
C ILE A 36 -6.17 8.27 -8.40
N LEU A 37 -6.81 9.33 -8.91
CA LEU A 37 -8.18 9.71 -8.52
C LEU A 37 -9.20 8.61 -8.81
N GLU A 38 -9.11 7.95 -9.97
CA GLU A 38 -9.97 6.81 -10.30
C GLU A 38 -9.79 5.64 -9.30
N LEU A 39 -8.55 5.35 -8.92
CA LEU A 39 -8.25 4.30 -7.94
C LEU A 39 -8.72 4.67 -6.53
N LEU A 40 -8.65 5.95 -6.14
CA LEU A 40 -9.17 6.43 -4.87
C LEU A 40 -10.71 6.25 -4.77
N VAL A 41 -11.45 6.44 -5.87
CA VAL A 41 -12.89 6.11 -5.89
C VAL A 41 -13.11 4.61 -5.65
N GLN A 42 -12.30 3.74 -6.25
CA GLN A 42 -12.45 2.29 -6.07
C GLN A 42 -12.23 1.87 -4.61
N VAL A 43 -11.20 2.40 -3.94
CA VAL A 43 -10.93 2.07 -2.53
C VAL A 43 -11.98 2.65 -1.60
N ASP A 44 -12.47 3.87 -1.87
CA ASP A 44 -13.56 4.49 -1.11
C ASP A 44 -14.82 3.63 -1.17
N MET A 45 -15.18 3.11 -2.34
CA MET A 45 -16.33 2.22 -2.51
C MET A 45 -16.20 0.90 -1.74
N VAL A 46 -14.98 0.37 -1.58
CA VAL A 46 -14.76 -0.80 -0.70
C VAL A 46 -15.12 -0.47 0.75
N HIS A 47 -14.71 0.70 1.23
CA HIS A 47 -15.02 1.17 2.58
C HIS A 47 -16.51 1.49 2.74
N HIS A 48 -17.11 2.22 1.76
CA HIS A 48 -18.54 2.52 1.76
C HIS A 48 -19.40 1.26 1.79
N ASN A 49 -19.11 0.27 0.96
CA ASN A 49 -19.84 -0.99 0.93
C ASN A 49 -19.75 -1.77 2.27
N GLY A 50 -18.63 -1.64 2.97
CA GLY A 50 -18.43 -2.27 4.28
C GLY A 50 -19.06 -1.51 5.44
N ARG A 51 -19.05 -0.18 5.41
CA ARG A 51 -19.53 0.73 6.47
C ARG A 51 -20.16 1.99 5.87
N PRO A 52 -21.36 1.87 5.24
CA PRO A 52 -22.06 3.01 4.64
C PRO A 52 -22.53 4.06 5.66
N ASP A 53 -22.56 3.68 6.92
CA ASP A 53 -22.81 4.57 8.06
C ASP A 53 -21.64 5.52 8.37
N ILE A 54 -20.41 5.16 7.98
CA ILE A 54 -19.20 5.96 8.21
C ILE A 54 -18.72 6.62 6.92
N PHE A 55 -18.71 5.88 5.81
CA PHE A 55 -18.15 6.35 4.56
C PHE A 55 -19.21 6.83 3.58
N LYS A 56 -19.00 8.02 3.04
CA LYS A 56 -19.78 8.51 1.89
C LYS A 56 -19.32 7.76 0.64
N GLY A 57 -20.21 7.54 -0.30
CA GLY A 57 -19.82 6.94 -1.58
C GLY A 57 -20.69 7.46 -2.73
N PRO A 58 -20.16 7.50 -3.97
CA PRO A 58 -18.72 7.48 -4.32
C PRO A 58 -18.04 8.81 -3.96
N ALA A 59 -16.80 8.75 -3.48
CA ALA A 59 -16.01 9.91 -3.09
C ALA A 59 -14.51 9.68 -3.37
N THR A 60 -13.72 10.75 -3.24
CA THR A 60 -12.26 10.69 -3.22
C THR A 60 -11.74 11.37 -1.97
N LYS A 61 -10.67 10.82 -1.39
CA LYS A 61 -10.02 11.38 -0.22
C LYS A 61 -9.35 12.72 -0.52
N TYR A 62 -8.87 12.90 -1.75
CA TYR A 62 -8.13 14.06 -2.22
C TYR A 62 -8.69 14.56 -3.55
N ASN A 63 -8.58 15.87 -3.79
CA ASN A 63 -8.76 16.48 -5.10
C ASN A 63 -7.42 16.58 -5.85
N GLU A 64 -7.45 17.04 -7.11
CA GLU A 64 -6.27 17.16 -7.99
C GLU A 64 -5.19 18.07 -7.40
N GLN A 65 -5.57 19.24 -6.88
CA GLN A 65 -4.64 20.22 -6.29
C GLN A 65 -3.97 19.69 -5.03
N GLU A 66 -4.72 18.97 -4.19
CA GLU A 66 -4.17 18.32 -3.00
C GLU A 66 -3.17 17.22 -3.38
N LEU A 67 -3.48 16.42 -4.42
CA LEU A 67 -2.57 15.41 -4.93
C LEU A 67 -1.29 15.98 -5.52
N GLU A 68 -1.34 17.13 -6.20
CA GLU A 68 -0.13 17.82 -6.66
C GLU A 68 0.81 18.14 -5.50
N VAL A 69 0.27 18.69 -4.41
CA VAL A 69 1.05 19.02 -3.22
C VAL A 69 1.60 17.77 -2.54
N ILE A 70 0.80 16.70 -2.43
CA ILE A 70 1.21 15.43 -1.81
C ILE A 70 2.34 14.78 -2.62
N ILE A 71 2.23 14.75 -3.95
CA ILE A 71 3.22 14.13 -4.83
C ILE A 71 4.56 14.87 -4.81
N ASP A 72 4.53 16.20 -4.70
CA ASP A 72 5.73 17.04 -4.57
C ASP A 72 6.34 16.98 -3.14
N GLY A 73 5.61 16.44 -2.17
CA GLY A 73 6.04 16.40 -0.77
C GLY A 73 7.05 15.28 -0.47
N ASP A 74 8.12 15.61 0.26
CA ASP A 74 9.14 14.65 0.68
C ASP A 74 8.67 13.72 1.79
N THR A 75 7.76 14.20 2.66
CA THR A 75 7.25 13.45 3.82
C THR A 75 5.99 12.63 3.54
N THR A 76 5.46 12.73 2.33
CA THR A 76 4.25 12.04 1.88
C THR A 76 4.50 11.26 0.58
N PRO A 77 5.43 10.26 0.59
CA PRO A 77 5.76 9.55 -0.63
C PRO A 77 4.56 8.76 -1.18
N VAL A 78 4.29 8.97 -2.47
CA VAL A 78 3.29 8.21 -3.22
C VAL A 78 4.01 7.34 -4.25
N PHE A 79 3.70 6.06 -4.26
CA PHE A 79 4.23 5.10 -5.23
C PHE A 79 3.11 4.59 -6.13
N VAL A 80 3.44 4.32 -7.38
CA VAL A 80 2.53 3.70 -8.35
C VAL A 80 3.19 2.45 -8.93
N CYS A 81 2.36 1.46 -9.25
CA CYS A 81 2.77 0.27 -9.96
C CYS A 81 2.27 0.36 -11.41
N GLU A 82 3.19 0.32 -12.36
CA GLU A 82 2.89 0.37 -13.80
C GLU A 82 3.22 -0.97 -14.47
N ASN A 83 2.43 -1.34 -15.49
CA ASN A 83 2.72 -2.47 -16.37
C ASN A 83 3.67 -2.07 -17.51
N GLU A 84 3.98 -3.01 -18.41
CA GLU A 84 4.87 -2.78 -19.56
C GLU A 84 4.35 -1.71 -20.54
N ASP A 85 3.02 -1.54 -20.62
CA ASP A 85 2.37 -0.53 -21.45
C ASP A 85 2.34 0.87 -20.79
N GLY A 86 2.85 0.99 -19.54
CA GLY A 86 2.83 2.22 -18.76
C GLY A 86 1.50 2.51 -18.07
N ASN A 87 0.56 1.56 -18.06
CA ASN A 87 -0.71 1.72 -17.33
C ASN A 87 -0.51 1.56 -15.83
N ILE A 88 -1.02 2.49 -15.05
CA ILE A 88 -1.00 2.41 -13.59
C ILE A 88 -2.06 1.41 -13.11
N MET A 89 -1.60 0.36 -12.43
CA MET A 89 -2.41 -0.74 -11.91
C MET A 89 -2.77 -0.58 -10.43
N GLY A 90 -2.06 0.29 -9.72
CA GLY A 90 -2.29 0.52 -8.30
C GLY A 90 -1.37 1.60 -7.74
N HIS A 91 -1.64 2.01 -6.51
CA HIS A 91 -0.84 3.00 -5.79
C HIS A 91 -0.63 2.62 -4.31
N ALA A 92 0.36 3.26 -3.69
CA ALA A 92 0.55 3.28 -2.24
C ALA A 92 0.85 4.70 -1.78
N PHE A 93 0.04 5.23 -0.87
CA PHE A 93 0.30 6.48 -0.17
C PHE A 93 0.99 6.19 1.15
N CYS A 94 2.07 6.90 1.43
CA CYS A 94 2.80 6.79 2.68
C CYS A 94 2.98 8.16 3.34
N VAL A 95 3.17 8.15 4.65
CA VAL A 95 3.40 9.36 5.44
C VAL A 95 4.55 9.09 6.42
N HIS A 96 5.54 9.97 6.45
CA HIS A 96 6.56 9.96 7.49
C HIS A 96 5.95 10.44 8.81
N LYS A 97 6.05 9.63 9.85
CA LYS A 97 5.58 9.96 11.20
C LYS A 97 6.72 9.83 12.19
N GLN A 98 6.91 10.89 12.97
CA GLN A 98 7.86 10.92 14.08
C GLN A 98 7.35 11.90 15.11
N VAL A 99 7.41 11.54 16.37
CA VAL A 99 7.17 12.44 17.50
C VAL A 99 8.50 12.60 18.22
N LEU A 100 8.98 13.83 18.32
CA LEU A 100 10.24 14.16 18.95
C LEU A 100 9.99 14.77 20.32
N ASP A 101 10.89 14.50 21.27
CA ASP A 101 10.88 15.08 22.61
C ASP A 101 9.56 14.87 23.38
N ASP A 102 8.84 13.79 23.12
CA ASP A 102 7.61 13.43 23.82
C ASP A 102 7.93 12.82 25.19
N SER A 103 7.11 13.11 26.20
CA SER A 103 7.32 12.62 27.57
C SER A 103 7.03 11.12 27.76
N VAL A 104 6.37 10.46 26.80
CA VAL A 104 5.93 9.05 26.87
C VAL A 104 6.44 8.24 25.70
N LEU A 105 6.44 8.80 24.49
CA LEU A 105 6.82 8.12 23.25
C LEU A 105 8.33 8.29 23.00
N THR A 106 8.91 7.26 22.41
CA THR A 106 10.28 7.34 21.89
C THR A 106 10.33 7.99 20.51
N ASP A 107 11.47 8.56 20.14
CA ASP A 107 11.66 9.31 18.87
C ASP A 107 11.76 8.42 17.64
N ILE A 108 11.07 7.28 17.59
CA ILE A 108 11.12 6.37 16.46
C ILE A 108 10.51 7.01 15.20
N LYS A 109 11.18 6.82 14.07
CA LYS A 109 10.68 7.21 12.76
C LYS A 109 9.83 6.08 12.18
N THR A 110 8.57 6.33 11.92
CA THR A 110 7.60 5.36 11.40
C THR A 110 7.17 5.75 9.99
N LEU A 111 7.20 4.80 9.05
CA LEU A 111 6.52 4.98 7.77
C LEU A 111 5.09 4.47 7.91
N TYR A 112 4.12 5.36 7.79
CA TYR A 112 2.70 5.00 7.85
C TYR A 112 2.15 4.83 6.44
N ILE A 113 1.65 3.64 6.12
CA ILE A 113 0.89 3.40 4.90
C ILE A 113 -0.52 3.93 5.14
N ASP A 114 -0.85 5.01 4.44
CA ASP A 114 -2.14 5.68 4.54
C ASP A 114 -3.20 5.03 3.65
N ASP A 115 -2.76 4.51 2.47
CA ASP A 115 -3.60 3.77 1.55
C ASP A 115 -2.76 2.87 0.63
N ILE A 116 -3.26 1.69 0.31
CA ILE A 116 -2.81 0.84 -0.82
C ILE A 116 -4.05 0.40 -1.59
N CYS A 117 -4.09 0.75 -2.87
CA CYS A 117 -5.14 0.33 -3.78
C CYS A 117 -4.56 -0.41 -4.98
N VAL A 118 -5.21 -1.50 -5.36
CA VAL A 118 -4.99 -2.21 -6.63
C VAL A 118 -6.28 -2.19 -7.41
N ASP A 119 -6.21 -1.72 -8.65
CA ASP A 119 -7.32 -1.73 -9.58
C ASP A 119 -7.95 -3.13 -9.67
N GLU A 120 -9.27 -3.19 -9.69
CA GLU A 120 -10.03 -4.43 -9.72
C GLU A 120 -9.62 -5.34 -10.89
N ALA A 121 -9.31 -4.74 -12.05
CA ALA A 121 -8.90 -5.46 -13.24
C ALA A 121 -7.51 -6.13 -13.11
N PHE A 122 -6.69 -5.66 -12.17
CA PHE A 122 -5.31 -6.13 -11.96
C PHE A 122 -5.10 -6.85 -10.63
N ARG A 123 -6.18 -7.19 -9.91
CA ARG A 123 -6.09 -8.02 -8.70
C ARG A 123 -5.59 -9.42 -9.01
N ASN A 124 -4.96 -10.06 -8.03
CA ASN A 124 -4.34 -11.40 -8.14
C ASN A 124 -3.16 -11.50 -9.12
N GLN A 125 -2.59 -10.36 -9.56
CA GLN A 125 -1.43 -10.26 -10.43
C GLN A 125 -0.19 -9.73 -9.68
N SER A 126 -0.07 -10.01 -8.39
CA SER A 126 1.04 -9.62 -7.52
C SER A 126 1.28 -8.11 -7.37
N VAL A 127 0.40 -7.23 -7.91
CA VAL A 127 0.54 -5.76 -7.87
C VAL A 127 0.62 -5.24 -6.43
N GLY A 128 -0.30 -5.65 -5.55
CA GLY A 128 -0.28 -5.24 -4.14
C GLY A 128 0.98 -5.70 -3.41
N LYS A 129 1.46 -6.90 -3.71
CA LYS A 129 2.71 -7.43 -3.16
C LYS A 129 3.91 -6.60 -3.62
N ALA A 130 3.99 -6.23 -4.91
CA ALA A 130 5.05 -5.41 -5.45
C ALA A 130 5.08 -4.01 -4.81
N LEU A 131 3.91 -3.35 -4.69
CA LEU A 131 3.77 -2.07 -3.98
C LEU A 131 4.24 -2.16 -2.53
N TYR A 132 3.75 -3.16 -1.79
CA TYR A 132 4.12 -3.34 -0.39
C TYR A 132 5.62 -3.60 -0.20
N GLN A 133 6.22 -4.46 -1.01
CA GLN A 133 7.65 -4.74 -0.96
C GLN A 133 8.50 -3.51 -1.25
N HIS A 134 8.12 -2.71 -2.25
CA HIS A 134 8.78 -1.44 -2.54
C HIS A 134 8.71 -0.46 -1.35
N VAL A 135 7.55 -0.36 -0.69
CA VAL A 135 7.39 0.46 0.53
C VAL A 135 8.29 -0.03 1.65
N ILE A 136 8.45 -1.34 1.83
CA ILE A 136 9.36 -1.92 2.85
C ILE A 136 10.84 -1.63 2.52
N GLU A 137 11.24 -1.74 1.25
CA GLU A 137 12.59 -1.40 0.80
C GLU A 137 12.87 0.09 1.02
N TYR A 138 11.98 0.96 0.57
CA TYR A 138 12.05 2.40 0.82
C TYR A 138 12.17 2.72 2.32
N ALA A 139 11.36 2.07 3.17
CA ALA A 139 11.41 2.30 4.61
C ALA A 139 12.78 1.92 5.22
N LYS A 140 13.39 0.84 4.75
CA LYS A 140 14.72 0.39 5.18
C LYS A 140 15.81 1.37 4.75
N ASP A 141 15.78 1.80 3.48
CA ASP A 141 16.78 2.69 2.89
C ASP A 141 16.74 4.08 3.55
N GLU A 142 15.54 4.56 3.93
CA GLU A 142 15.32 5.82 4.63
C GLU A 142 15.47 5.73 6.17
N GLY A 143 15.85 4.57 6.70
CA GLY A 143 16.12 4.36 8.12
C GLY A 143 14.89 4.41 9.03
N PHE A 144 13.71 4.05 8.54
CA PHE A 144 12.53 3.91 9.38
C PHE A 144 12.67 2.73 10.34
N TYR A 145 12.18 2.90 11.58
CA TYR A 145 12.14 1.81 12.56
C TYR A 145 11.10 0.75 12.21
N ASN A 146 9.94 1.18 11.74
CA ASN A 146 8.84 0.31 11.38
C ASN A 146 7.95 0.87 10.27
N VAL A 147 7.12 -0.02 9.71
CA VAL A 147 6.02 0.34 8.81
C VAL A 147 4.71 -0.01 9.52
N THR A 148 3.75 0.91 9.54
CA THR A 148 2.44 0.72 10.16
C THR A 148 1.32 1.12 9.22
N LEU A 149 0.11 0.61 9.48
CA LEU A 149 -1.12 0.99 8.78
C LEU A 149 -2.33 0.77 9.69
N ASN A 150 -3.47 1.28 9.28
CA ASN A 150 -4.77 0.88 9.82
C ASN A 150 -5.57 0.13 8.74
N VAL A 151 -6.22 -0.95 9.15
CA VAL A 151 -7.12 -1.71 8.26
C VAL A 151 -8.49 -1.84 8.93
N TRP A 152 -9.55 -1.61 8.17
CA TRP A 152 -10.91 -1.74 8.66
C TRP A 152 -11.30 -3.21 8.81
N SER A 153 -11.95 -3.55 9.92
CA SER A 153 -12.41 -4.92 10.21
C SER A 153 -13.41 -5.45 9.18
N CYS A 154 -14.13 -4.55 8.51
CA CYS A 154 -15.05 -4.88 7.41
C CYS A 154 -14.33 -5.22 6.09
N ASN A 155 -12.98 -5.12 6.02
CA ASN A 155 -12.18 -5.51 4.86
C ASN A 155 -11.30 -6.74 5.16
N PRO A 156 -11.89 -7.95 5.27
CA PRO A 156 -11.14 -9.17 5.62
C PRO A 156 -10.11 -9.56 4.56
N GLY A 157 -10.29 -9.11 3.31
CA GLY A 157 -9.32 -9.33 2.22
C GLY A 157 -8.01 -8.59 2.48
N ALA A 158 -8.08 -7.32 2.86
CA ALA A 158 -6.91 -6.52 3.21
C ALA A 158 -6.21 -7.06 4.47
N ILE A 159 -6.98 -7.47 5.48
CA ILE A 159 -6.41 -8.07 6.71
C ILE A 159 -5.56 -9.29 6.35
N LYS A 160 -6.12 -10.25 5.60
CA LYS A 160 -5.40 -11.45 5.16
C LYS A 160 -4.18 -11.13 4.32
N PHE A 161 -4.26 -10.13 3.45
CA PHE A 161 -3.14 -9.67 2.65
C PHE A 161 -1.99 -9.18 3.54
N TYR A 162 -2.26 -8.29 4.49
CA TYR A 162 -1.22 -7.75 5.38
C TYR A 162 -0.64 -8.81 6.31
N GLU A 163 -1.46 -9.73 6.83
CA GLU A 163 -0.98 -10.87 7.62
C GLU A 163 -0.03 -11.77 6.79
N ALA A 164 -0.37 -12.04 5.52
CA ALA A 164 0.48 -12.80 4.61
C ALA A 164 1.80 -12.06 4.28
N MET A 165 1.80 -10.72 4.34
CA MET A 165 3.01 -9.90 4.23
C MET A 165 3.82 -9.82 5.53
N GLY A 166 3.37 -10.43 6.61
CA GLY A 166 4.08 -10.52 7.88
C GLY A 166 3.74 -9.44 8.90
N LEU A 167 2.74 -8.59 8.65
CA LEU A 167 2.28 -7.61 9.64
C LEU A 167 1.51 -8.32 10.77
N LYS A 168 1.58 -7.72 11.95
CA LYS A 168 0.85 -8.16 13.14
C LYS A 168 0.10 -6.99 13.74
N PRO A 169 -1.06 -7.23 14.39
CA PRO A 169 -1.76 -6.17 15.09
C PRO A 169 -0.87 -5.49 16.13
N GLN A 170 -0.76 -4.16 16.05
CA GLN A 170 -0.04 -3.33 17.02
C GLN A 170 -0.98 -2.75 18.09
N LYS A 171 -2.19 -2.35 17.65
CA LYS A 171 -3.27 -1.84 18.48
C LYS A 171 -4.61 -2.26 17.91
N ILE A 172 -5.65 -2.26 18.74
CA ILE A 172 -7.01 -2.62 18.32
C ILE A 172 -7.93 -1.44 18.62
N GLY A 173 -8.64 -0.97 17.60
CA GLY A 173 -9.73 -0.02 17.74
C GLY A 173 -11.02 -0.77 18.15
N MET A 174 -11.74 -0.23 19.12
CA MET A 174 -13.01 -0.79 19.59
C MET A 174 -14.11 0.25 19.37
N GLU A 175 -15.32 -0.21 19.04
CA GLU A 175 -16.48 0.64 18.81
C GLU A 175 -17.71 0.08 19.53
N GLN A 176 -18.55 0.96 20.03
CA GLN A 176 -19.90 0.65 20.49
C GLN A 176 -20.85 1.66 19.85
N ILE A 177 -21.77 1.17 19.02
CA ILE A 177 -22.84 1.99 18.44
C ILE A 177 -23.90 2.22 19.53
N LEU A 178 -24.38 3.48 19.67
CA LEU A 178 -25.37 3.91 20.66
C LEU A 178 -26.79 4.00 20.08
#